data_8029118c46ffa33dcf963a1bd4999721
#
_entry.id   8029118c46ffa33dcf963a1bd4999721
#
_cell.length_a   1.000
_cell.length_b   1.000
_cell.length_c   1.000
_cell.angle_alpha   90.00
_cell.angle_beta   90.00
_cell.angle_gamma   90.00
#
_symmetry.space_group_name_H-M   'P 1'
#
loop_
_entity.id
_entity.type
_entity.pdbx_description
1 polymer ?
#
loop_
_entity_poly.entity_id
_entity_poly.type
_entity_poly.pdbx_seq_one_letter_code
_entity_poly.pdbx_strand_id
1 'polypeptide(L)'
;MNILMLSSTFPYPPTRGGTQVRTFNLLKYLSQRHTVTLATQREGDVTDAEIAGLRDCVDHLAIFERPPDSATTGILQKIQRFGRFLQQGTPPSVLNRYSVEMQTWIDSWVEAGKCDVITCEHSVNEIYIQSHFQKQLKTIVNVHSSVYATCRNQLATGISENSLRDKINLPLLRRYEQNYCAKFSAIVATTEEDKIQLQEFNPNSEITVIPNGVDLVSFPNRTTDLGGHRLIFIGAMDNLANIDAVCFFSNEVLPEIQKLYPDTTFDIVGSHPVPAVLALDQKPGINVIGRVPSMVEYLHQATICVVPMRTGFGIKNKTLEAMAAGVPVVASDRGLEGLAVDGASHTLRALRANKPAEYVTAISQLFDHPHLRLELSHNGRQLVETEFTWDIAGKSYEQVCLGKE
;
A
#
# COMPACT_ATOMS: atom_id res chain seq x y z
N MET A 1 14.18 -23.63 -5.06
CA MET A 1 15.22 -22.66 -4.70
C MET A 1 15.06 -22.21 -3.26
N ASN A 2 16.14 -21.71 -2.66
CA ASN A 2 16.13 -21.20 -1.30
C ASN A 2 16.01 -19.66 -1.36
N ILE A 3 14.93 -19.10 -0.84
CA ILE A 3 14.65 -17.67 -0.85
C ILE A 3 14.80 -17.12 0.55
N LEU A 4 15.63 -16.10 0.75
CA LEU A 4 15.68 -15.31 1.99
C LEU A 4 14.84 -14.05 1.78
N MET A 5 13.70 -13.95 2.48
CA MET A 5 12.82 -12.79 2.44
C MET A 5 13.07 -11.92 3.68
N LEU A 6 13.33 -10.62 3.47
CA LEU A 6 13.58 -9.64 4.53
C LEU A 6 12.38 -8.70 4.69
N SER A 7 11.85 -8.58 5.89
CA SER A 7 10.78 -7.64 6.21
C SER A 7 10.95 -7.04 7.61
N SER A 8 11.20 -5.74 7.71
CA SER A 8 11.19 -5.01 9.00
C SER A 8 9.78 -4.79 9.55
N THR A 9 8.75 -5.25 8.84
CA THR A 9 7.37 -5.19 9.29
C THR A 9 6.88 -6.62 9.43
N PHE A 10 6.39 -6.98 10.63
CA PHE A 10 5.85 -8.32 10.88
C PHE A 10 4.61 -8.55 10.00
N PRO A 11 4.62 -9.55 9.08
CA PRO A 11 3.62 -9.60 8.02
C PRO A 11 2.29 -10.28 8.42
N TYR A 12 2.17 -10.82 9.64
CA TYR A 12 0.98 -11.59 10.07
C TYR A 12 0.31 -10.96 11.30
N PRO A 13 -1.03 -10.96 11.38
CA PRO A 13 -1.98 -11.30 10.30
C PRO A 13 -1.99 -10.22 9.20
N PRO A 14 -2.34 -10.57 7.94
CA PRO A 14 -2.32 -9.63 6.82
C PRO A 14 -3.52 -8.68 6.80
N THR A 15 -3.88 -8.11 7.97
CA THR A 15 -5.05 -7.25 8.15
C THR A 15 -4.70 -5.87 8.69
N ARG A 16 -3.41 -5.63 9.02
CA ARG A 16 -2.99 -4.39 9.70
C ARG A 16 -2.63 -3.25 8.74
N GLY A 17 -2.22 -3.55 7.50
CA GLY A 17 -1.83 -2.52 6.53
C GLY A 17 -1.32 -3.07 5.21
N GLY A 18 -1.19 -2.20 4.20
CA GLY A 18 -0.82 -2.59 2.84
C GLY A 18 0.50 -3.34 2.72
N THR A 19 1.52 -2.95 3.50
CA THR A 19 2.83 -3.63 3.53
C THR A 19 2.69 -5.07 4.01
N GLN A 20 1.96 -5.30 5.13
CA GLN A 20 1.72 -6.64 5.67
C GLN A 20 0.95 -7.51 4.68
N VAL A 21 -0.13 -6.97 4.11
CA VAL A 21 -0.96 -7.67 3.11
C VAL A 21 -0.10 -8.14 1.94
N ARG A 22 0.70 -7.25 1.35
CA ARG A 22 1.55 -7.59 0.20
C ARG A 22 2.61 -8.61 0.57
N THR A 23 3.38 -8.34 1.62
CA THR A 23 4.47 -9.23 2.07
C THR A 23 3.94 -10.62 2.39
N PHE A 24 2.84 -10.73 3.14
CA PHE A 24 2.27 -12.02 3.53
C PHE A 24 1.78 -12.83 2.33
N ASN A 25 1.07 -12.21 1.39
CA ASN A 25 0.52 -12.95 0.25
C ASN A 25 1.60 -13.41 -0.73
N LEU A 26 2.63 -12.59 -0.97
CA LEU A 26 3.80 -13.02 -1.76
C LEU A 26 4.58 -14.14 -1.05
N LEU A 27 4.79 -14.01 0.27
CA LEU A 27 5.39 -15.05 1.10
C LEU A 27 4.62 -16.36 0.99
N LYS A 28 3.31 -16.34 1.22
CA LYS A 28 2.42 -17.50 1.15
C LYS A 28 2.47 -18.19 -0.23
N TYR A 29 2.49 -17.41 -1.31
CA TYR A 29 2.61 -17.95 -2.66
C TYR A 29 3.94 -18.66 -2.88
N LEU A 30 5.05 -18.03 -2.49
CA LEU A 30 6.40 -18.58 -2.67
C LEU A 30 6.64 -19.80 -1.80
N SER A 31 6.18 -19.82 -0.54
CA SER A 31 6.37 -20.94 0.40
C SER A 31 5.69 -22.24 -0.05
N GLN A 32 4.70 -22.16 -0.94
CA GLN A 32 4.08 -23.35 -1.53
C GLN A 32 4.95 -24.03 -2.59
N ARG A 33 6.00 -23.36 -3.08
CA ARG A 33 6.77 -23.75 -4.27
C ARG A 33 8.28 -23.80 -4.04
N HIS A 34 8.75 -23.09 -3.03
CA HIS A 34 10.16 -22.87 -2.73
C HIS A 34 10.41 -23.00 -1.24
N THR A 35 11.65 -23.26 -0.85
CA THR A 35 12.08 -23.17 0.55
C THR A 35 12.26 -21.70 0.92
N VAL A 36 11.37 -21.16 1.74
CA VAL A 36 11.38 -19.76 2.12
C VAL A 36 11.82 -19.58 3.57
N THR A 37 12.85 -18.79 3.75
CA THR A 37 13.30 -18.29 5.06
C THR A 37 12.86 -16.84 5.20
N LEU A 38 12.07 -16.52 6.22
CA LEU A 38 11.70 -15.15 6.54
C LEU A 38 12.53 -14.63 7.69
N ALA A 39 13.24 -13.52 7.48
CA ALA A 39 13.83 -12.73 8.56
C ALA A 39 12.99 -11.45 8.75
N THR A 40 12.40 -11.32 9.95
CA THR A 40 11.47 -10.23 10.25
C THR A 40 11.70 -9.61 11.61
N GLN A 41 11.23 -8.38 11.79
CA GLN A 41 11.21 -7.72 13.10
C GLN A 41 9.82 -7.79 13.71
N ARG A 42 9.74 -7.89 15.03
CA ARG A 42 8.50 -7.78 15.79
C ARG A 42 8.46 -6.48 16.60
N GLU A 43 7.28 -5.95 16.75
CA GLU A 43 6.93 -4.88 17.68
C GLU A 43 6.32 -5.52 18.95
N GLY A 44 6.28 -4.77 20.05
CA GLY A 44 5.81 -5.31 21.33
C GLY A 44 4.32 -5.70 21.38
N ASP A 45 3.54 -5.37 20.37
CA ASP A 45 2.13 -5.74 20.21
C ASP A 45 1.91 -7.06 19.45
N VAL A 46 3.00 -7.69 18.93
CA VAL A 46 2.94 -8.98 18.24
C VAL A 46 2.84 -10.11 19.26
N THR A 47 1.78 -10.88 19.19
CA THR A 47 1.47 -11.97 20.11
C THR A 47 2.16 -13.28 19.72
N ASP A 48 2.33 -14.18 20.68
CA ASP A 48 2.88 -15.52 20.43
C ASP A 48 2.00 -16.35 19.47
N ALA A 49 0.68 -16.14 19.49
CA ALA A 49 -0.24 -16.78 18.56
C ALA A 49 0.00 -16.30 17.12
N GLU A 50 0.27 -15.02 16.91
CA GLU A 50 0.62 -14.46 15.61
C GLU A 50 1.97 -15.00 15.11
N ILE A 51 2.94 -15.16 16.01
CA ILE A 51 4.22 -15.78 15.68
C ILE A 51 4.05 -17.25 15.28
N ALA A 52 3.25 -18.01 16.01
CA ALA A 52 2.94 -19.39 15.66
C ALA A 52 2.26 -19.48 14.30
N GLY A 53 1.23 -18.65 14.03
CA GLY A 53 0.56 -18.60 12.74
C GLY A 53 1.48 -18.23 11.56
N LEU A 54 2.44 -17.34 11.77
CA LEU A 54 3.43 -17.01 10.73
C LEU A 54 4.42 -18.17 10.53
N ARG A 55 4.83 -18.87 11.61
CA ARG A 55 5.75 -20.01 11.52
C ARG A 55 5.20 -21.15 10.68
N ASP A 56 3.89 -21.37 10.70
CA ASP A 56 3.23 -22.40 9.90
C ASP A 56 3.21 -22.06 8.39
N CYS A 57 3.57 -20.82 8.03
CA CYS A 57 3.56 -20.33 6.65
C CYS A 57 4.93 -20.37 5.97
N VAL A 58 6.02 -20.70 6.68
CA VAL A 58 7.40 -20.64 6.16
C VAL A 58 8.22 -21.83 6.61
N ASP A 59 9.26 -22.19 5.85
CA ASP A 59 10.17 -23.28 6.24
C ASP A 59 11.06 -22.87 7.42
N HIS A 60 11.56 -21.63 7.41
CA HIS A 60 12.38 -21.07 8.48
C HIS A 60 11.94 -19.65 8.83
N LEU A 61 11.81 -19.37 10.11
CA LEU A 61 11.44 -18.06 10.65
C LEU A 61 12.50 -17.55 11.62
N ALA A 62 13.16 -16.43 11.27
CA ALA A 62 14.05 -15.69 12.15
C ALA A 62 13.36 -14.37 12.57
N ILE A 63 13.20 -14.17 13.86
CA ILE A 63 12.52 -13.00 14.43
C ILE A 63 13.51 -12.21 15.26
N PHE A 64 13.52 -10.89 15.04
CA PHE A 64 14.36 -9.93 15.75
C PHE A 64 13.50 -8.87 16.41
N GLU A 65 13.93 -8.38 17.57
CA GLU A 65 13.25 -7.24 18.20
C GLU A 65 13.44 -5.99 17.35
N ARG A 66 12.36 -5.25 17.14
CA ARG A 66 12.46 -3.94 16.51
C ARG A 66 13.19 -2.99 17.45
N PRO A 67 14.24 -2.29 16.98
CA PRO A 67 14.88 -1.28 17.79
C PRO A 67 13.85 -0.25 18.28
N PRO A 68 13.90 0.16 19.56
CA PRO A 68 12.96 1.13 20.09
C PRO A 68 13.05 2.43 19.31
N ASP A 69 11.90 3.00 18.96
CA ASP A 69 11.87 4.33 18.34
C ASP A 69 12.55 5.31 19.30
N SER A 70 13.71 5.80 18.90
CA SER A 70 14.40 6.80 19.70
C SER A 70 13.55 8.07 19.70
N ALA A 71 12.73 8.24 20.73
CA ALA A 71 11.97 9.45 21.00
C ALA A 71 12.94 10.64 21.17
N THR A 72 13.27 11.28 20.04
CA THR A 72 14.17 12.43 20.05
C THR A 72 13.38 13.67 20.42
N THR A 73 13.48 14.07 21.67
CA THR A 73 12.84 15.27 22.20
C THR A 73 13.70 16.54 22.07
N GLY A 74 15.01 16.42 21.82
CA GLY A 74 15.95 17.55 21.79
C GLY A 74 16.27 18.08 20.39
N ILE A 75 16.43 19.41 20.27
CA ILE A 75 16.83 20.10 19.02
C ILE A 75 18.20 19.61 18.54
N LEU A 76 19.17 19.41 19.43
CA LEU A 76 20.51 18.92 19.11
C LEU A 76 20.47 17.53 18.47
N GLN A 77 19.63 16.63 18.95
CA GLN A 77 19.47 15.29 18.38
C GLN A 77 18.81 15.34 16.99
N LYS A 78 17.88 16.27 16.75
CA LYS A 78 17.31 16.49 15.41
C LYS A 78 18.36 16.98 14.42
N ILE A 79 19.24 17.89 14.83
CA ILE A 79 20.36 18.41 14.03
C ILE A 79 21.37 17.28 13.74
N GLN A 80 21.72 16.46 14.73
CA GLN A 80 22.62 15.32 14.54
C GLN A 80 22.04 14.27 13.58
N ARG A 81 20.75 13.97 13.68
CA ARG A 81 20.05 13.08 12.75
C ARG A 81 20.07 13.61 11.31
N PHE A 82 19.79 14.89 11.16
CA PHE A 82 19.86 15.55 9.85
C PHE A 82 21.29 15.54 9.31
N GLY A 83 22.30 15.82 10.13
CA GLY A 83 23.70 15.71 9.77
C GLY A 83 24.10 14.30 9.30
N ARG A 84 23.64 13.26 9.99
CA ARG A 84 23.82 11.87 9.56
C ARG A 84 23.14 11.57 8.22
N PHE A 85 21.92 12.07 8.01
CA PHE A 85 21.23 11.90 6.72
C PHE A 85 22.00 12.57 5.58
N LEU A 86 22.54 13.78 5.79
CA LEU A 86 23.40 14.45 4.82
C LEU A 86 24.65 13.64 4.50
N GLN A 87 25.29 13.08 5.54
CA GLN A 87 26.57 12.36 5.42
C GLN A 87 26.39 10.94 4.86
N GLN A 88 25.45 10.18 5.38
CA GLN A 88 25.24 8.76 5.05
C GLN A 88 24.29 8.57 3.87
N GLY A 89 23.44 9.56 3.55
CA GLY A 89 22.46 9.48 2.48
C GLY A 89 21.24 8.59 2.81
N THR A 90 21.15 8.04 4.02
CA THR A 90 20.05 7.15 4.45
C THR A 90 19.09 7.89 5.37
N PRO A 91 17.77 7.90 5.07
CA PRO A 91 16.77 8.59 5.89
C PRO A 91 16.73 8.06 7.33
N PRO A 92 16.46 8.93 8.33
CA PRO A 92 16.33 8.51 9.73
C PRO A 92 15.28 7.43 9.96
N SER A 93 14.19 7.43 9.20
CA SER A 93 13.13 6.42 9.25
C SER A 93 13.61 5.01 8.86
N VAL A 94 14.63 4.91 8.01
CA VAL A 94 15.29 3.66 7.63
C VAL A 94 16.29 3.25 8.70
N LEU A 95 17.14 4.18 9.14
CA LEU A 95 18.16 3.94 10.18
C LEU A 95 17.54 3.45 11.50
N ASN A 96 16.38 3.95 11.87
CA ASN A 96 15.67 3.54 13.08
C ASN A 96 15.21 2.07 13.06
N ARG A 97 15.17 1.44 11.89
CA ARG A 97 14.79 0.02 11.74
C ARG A 97 15.98 -0.91 11.69
N TYR A 98 17.21 -0.39 11.68
CA TYR A 98 18.41 -1.20 11.59
C TYR A 98 18.70 -1.93 12.89
N SER A 99 18.75 -3.25 12.82
CA SER A 99 19.15 -4.15 13.91
C SER A 99 20.50 -4.81 13.56
N VAL A 100 21.49 -4.63 14.43
CA VAL A 100 22.82 -5.25 14.29
C VAL A 100 22.71 -6.78 14.35
N GLU A 101 21.83 -7.29 15.21
CA GLU A 101 21.60 -8.73 15.37
C GLU A 101 21.04 -9.33 14.07
N MET A 102 20.03 -8.69 13.48
CA MET A 102 19.46 -9.11 12.20
C MET A 102 20.50 -9.05 11.08
N GLN A 103 21.32 -7.99 11.01
CA GLN A 103 22.40 -7.88 10.01
C GLN A 103 23.40 -9.03 10.15
N THR A 104 23.90 -9.27 11.37
CA THR A 104 24.88 -10.34 11.63
C THR A 104 24.33 -11.71 11.23
N TRP A 105 23.05 -11.95 11.51
CA TRP A 105 22.38 -13.19 11.12
C TRP A 105 22.26 -13.31 9.60
N ILE A 106 21.85 -12.24 8.90
CA ILE A 106 21.76 -12.21 7.43
C ILE A 106 23.13 -12.48 6.79
N ASP A 107 24.20 -11.80 7.27
CA ASP A 107 25.54 -11.97 6.76
C ASP A 107 25.98 -13.44 6.90
N SER A 108 25.78 -14.03 8.08
CA SER A 108 26.12 -15.46 8.32
C SER A 108 25.31 -16.41 7.44
N TRP A 109 24.06 -16.07 7.14
CA TRP A 109 23.18 -16.91 6.31
C TRP A 109 23.62 -16.89 4.84
N VAL A 110 23.99 -15.71 4.33
CA VAL A 110 24.50 -15.53 2.98
C VAL A 110 25.90 -16.16 2.82
N GLU A 111 26.82 -15.92 3.76
CA GLU A 111 28.18 -16.50 3.75
C GLU A 111 28.16 -18.04 3.79
N ALA A 112 27.17 -18.61 4.48
CA ALA A 112 26.98 -20.06 4.53
C ALA A 112 26.35 -20.64 3.24
N GLY A 113 26.02 -19.82 2.23
CA GLY A 113 25.41 -20.25 0.96
C GLY A 113 24.00 -20.83 1.12
N LYS A 114 23.24 -20.38 2.12
CA LYS A 114 21.92 -20.93 2.47
C LYS A 114 20.75 -20.34 1.66
N CYS A 115 21.00 -19.37 0.79
CA CYS A 115 19.98 -18.80 -0.09
C CYS A 115 20.52 -18.54 -1.48
N ASP A 116 19.67 -18.70 -2.48
CA ASP A 116 19.93 -18.43 -3.90
C ASP A 116 19.51 -17.01 -4.26
N VAL A 117 18.47 -16.52 -3.58
CA VAL A 117 17.84 -15.20 -3.78
C VAL A 117 17.58 -14.54 -2.43
N ILE A 118 17.82 -13.24 -2.36
CA ILE A 118 17.41 -12.40 -1.22
C ILE A 118 16.43 -11.34 -1.71
N THR A 119 15.29 -11.23 -1.03
CA THR A 119 14.26 -10.24 -1.35
C THR A 119 14.05 -9.28 -0.19
N CYS A 120 13.93 -7.99 -0.49
CA CYS A 120 13.59 -6.94 0.47
C CYS A 120 12.14 -6.51 0.27
N GLU A 121 11.27 -6.87 1.21
CA GLU A 121 9.86 -6.48 1.19
C GLU A 121 9.70 -5.07 1.76
N HIS A 122 9.58 -4.12 0.87
CA HIS A 122 9.70 -2.67 1.06
C HIS A 122 11.16 -2.16 1.06
N SER A 123 11.36 -0.97 0.47
CA SER A 123 12.68 -0.34 0.29
C SER A 123 13.43 -0.08 1.61
N VAL A 124 12.74 0.03 2.75
CA VAL A 124 13.39 0.23 4.06
C VAL A 124 14.34 -0.91 4.45
N ASN A 125 14.16 -2.10 3.88
CA ASN A 125 15.02 -3.27 4.15
C ASN A 125 16.31 -3.28 3.32
N GLU A 126 16.48 -2.32 2.39
CA GLU A 126 17.70 -2.15 1.60
C GLU A 126 18.95 -1.97 2.45
N ILE A 127 18.77 -1.46 3.69
CA ILE A 127 19.85 -1.22 4.64
C ILE A 127 20.62 -2.50 5.02
N TYR A 128 19.97 -3.66 4.90
CA TYR A 128 20.57 -4.97 5.18
C TYR A 128 21.31 -5.56 3.97
N ILE A 129 21.21 -4.95 2.78
CA ILE A 129 21.84 -5.46 1.57
C ILE A 129 23.25 -4.86 1.42
N GLN A 130 24.24 -5.73 1.53
CA GLN A 130 25.64 -5.38 1.31
C GLN A 130 25.98 -5.41 -0.20
N SER A 131 26.82 -4.48 -0.67
CA SER A 131 27.15 -4.36 -2.10
C SER A 131 27.80 -5.61 -2.71
N HIS A 132 28.40 -6.48 -1.89
CA HIS A 132 29.02 -7.71 -2.37
C HIS A 132 28.01 -8.85 -2.58
N PHE A 133 26.79 -8.78 -2.01
CA PHE A 133 25.77 -9.81 -2.16
C PHE A 133 25.38 -10.05 -3.63
N GLN A 134 25.29 -8.98 -4.43
CA GLN A 134 25.00 -9.09 -5.87
C GLN A 134 25.98 -9.97 -6.66
N LYS A 135 27.17 -10.19 -6.14
CA LYS A 135 28.19 -11.05 -6.79
C LYS A 135 27.97 -12.54 -6.47
N GLN A 136 27.18 -12.84 -5.46
CA GLN A 136 27.01 -14.19 -4.92
C GLN A 136 25.61 -14.73 -5.18
N LEU A 137 24.59 -13.86 -5.17
CA LEU A 137 23.18 -14.24 -5.28
C LEU A 137 22.35 -13.13 -5.93
N LYS A 138 21.13 -13.46 -6.34
CA LYS A 138 20.20 -12.49 -6.87
C LYS A 138 19.61 -11.66 -5.73
N THR A 139 19.63 -10.33 -5.86
CA THR A 139 19.07 -9.39 -4.89
C THR A 139 17.89 -8.66 -5.49
N ILE A 140 16.75 -8.66 -4.81
CA ILE A 140 15.50 -8.08 -5.29
C ILE A 140 14.97 -7.10 -4.26
N VAL A 141 14.55 -5.90 -4.69
CA VAL A 141 13.78 -4.98 -3.85
C VAL A 141 12.35 -4.85 -4.36
N ASN A 142 11.39 -5.03 -3.47
CA ASN A 142 9.98 -4.80 -3.72
C ASN A 142 9.62 -3.41 -3.20
N VAL A 143 9.54 -2.43 -4.10
CA VAL A 143 9.26 -1.03 -3.77
C VAL A 143 7.75 -0.84 -3.74
N HIS A 144 7.19 -0.75 -2.52
CA HIS A 144 5.74 -0.56 -2.34
C HIS A 144 5.31 0.88 -2.64
N SER A 145 6.21 1.84 -2.46
CA SER A 145 6.03 3.25 -2.82
C SER A 145 7.36 3.98 -2.79
N SER A 146 7.55 4.93 -3.68
CA SER A 146 8.70 5.82 -3.66
C SER A 146 8.57 6.85 -2.53
N VAL A 147 9.57 6.93 -1.64
CA VAL A 147 9.61 7.95 -0.57
C VAL A 147 9.84 9.34 -1.14
N TYR A 148 10.63 9.45 -2.21
CA TYR A 148 10.84 10.71 -2.94
C TYR A 148 9.55 11.21 -3.58
N ALA A 149 8.84 10.34 -4.31
CA ALA A 149 7.59 10.72 -4.96
C ALA A 149 6.49 11.07 -3.95
N THR A 150 6.42 10.33 -2.85
CA THR A 150 5.49 10.64 -1.75
C THR A 150 5.75 12.04 -1.19
N CYS A 151 6.99 12.36 -0.85
CA CYS A 151 7.39 13.67 -0.35
C CYS A 151 7.10 14.79 -1.38
N ARG A 152 7.47 14.58 -2.65
CA ARG A 152 7.20 15.53 -3.75
C ARG A 152 5.71 15.83 -3.91
N ASN A 153 4.88 14.79 -3.87
CA ASN A 153 3.43 14.94 -4.02
C ASN A 153 2.79 15.64 -2.81
N GLN A 154 3.19 15.29 -1.58
CA GLN A 154 2.72 15.97 -0.38
C GLN A 154 3.05 17.47 -0.40
N LEU A 155 4.23 17.84 -0.90
CA LEU A 155 4.61 19.25 -1.11
C LEU A 155 3.74 19.92 -2.17
N ALA A 156 3.48 19.24 -3.30
CA ALA A 156 2.69 19.79 -4.40
C ALA A 156 1.21 19.99 -4.04
N THR A 157 0.66 19.11 -3.19
CA THR A 157 -0.74 19.17 -2.75
C THR A 157 -0.97 19.96 -1.46
N GLY A 158 0.11 20.45 -0.83
CA GLY A 158 0.02 21.26 0.40
C GLY A 158 -0.30 20.43 1.67
N ILE A 159 -0.21 19.10 1.62
CA ILE A 159 -0.53 18.19 2.73
C ILE A 159 0.71 17.87 3.59
N SER A 160 1.88 18.39 3.21
CA SER A 160 3.10 18.23 3.99
C SER A 160 2.94 18.79 5.41
N GLU A 161 3.25 17.97 6.42
CA GLU A 161 3.26 18.39 7.83
C GLU A 161 4.28 19.48 8.11
N ASN A 162 5.38 19.52 7.36
CA ASN A 162 6.43 20.52 7.46
C ASN A 162 7.08 20.76 6.10
N SER A 163 6.49 21.68 5.33
CA SER A 163 6.90 21.97 3.95
C SER A 163 8.36 22.44 3.84
N LEU A 164 8.90 23.16 4.82
CA LEU A 164 10.30 23.60 4.79
C LEU A 164 11.25 22.40 4.93
N ARG A 165 11.01 21.56 5.93
CA ARG A 165 11.77 20.31 6.15
C ARG A 165 11.73 19.43 4.91
N ASP A 166 10.55 19.24 4.35
CA ASP A 166 10.35 18.30 3.24
C ASP A 166 10.95 18.84 1.93
N LYS A 167 10.95 20.16 1.70
CA LYS A 167 11.71 20.78 0.60
C LYS A 167 13.22 20.54 0.72
N ILE A 168 13.77 20.60 1.93
CA ILE A 168 15.21 20.34 2.17
C ILE A 168 15.51 18.85 2.01
N ASN A 169 14.61 17.96 2.46
CA ASN A 169 14.79 16.52 2.39
C ASN A 169 14.63 15.97 0.96
N LEU A 170 13.84 16.62 0.10
CA LEU A 170 13.48 16.10 -1.22
C LEU A 170 14.71 15.69 -2.08
N PRO A 171 15.76 16.50 -2.26
CA PRO A 171 16.94 16.10 -3.00
C PRO A 171 17.73 14.96 -2.32
N LEU A 172 17.68 14.89 -0.99
CA LEU A 172 18.33 13.81 -0.24
C LEU A 172 17.58 12.48 -0.42
N LEU A 173 16.26 12.51 -0.43
CA LEU A 173 15.42 11.34 -0.70
C LEU A 173 15.62 10.83 -2.13
N ARG A 174 15.75 11.73 -3.12
CA ARG A 174 16.11 11.36 -4.49
C ARG A 174 17.43 10.62 -4.54
N ARG A 175 18.48 11.19 -3.93
CA ARG A 175 19.81 10.57 -3.86
C ARG A 175 19.75 9.21 -3.14
N TYR A 176 18.97 9.10 -2.08
CA TYR A 176 18.76 7.85 -1.35
C TYR A 176 18.19 6.75 -2.26
N GLU A 177 17.11 7.06 -3.00
CA GLU A 177 16.50 6.09 -3.93
C GLU A 177 17.45 5.69 -5.06
N GLN A 178 18.19 6.64 -5.62
CA GLN A 178 19.23 6.34 -6.62
C GLN A 178 20.28 5.36 -6.07
N ASN A 179 20.74 5.60 -4.85
CA ASN A 179 21.79 4.80 -4.24
C ASN A 179 21.33 3.39 -3.87
N TYR A 180 20.13 3.24 -3.29
CA TYR A 180 19.69 1.91 -2.89
C TYR A 180 19.29 1.05 -4.09
N CYS A 181 18.65 1.61 -5.10
CA CYS A 181 18.30 0.86 -6.30
C CYS A 181 19.53 0.19 -6.95
N ALA A 182 20.68 0.84 -6.91
CA ALA A 182 21.93 0.29 -7.45
C ALA A 182 22.45 -0.95 -6.69
N LYS A 183 21.92 -1.26 -5.50
CA LYS A 183 22.30 -2.46 -4.72
C LYS A 183 21.57 -3.73 -5.16
N PHE A 184 20.60 -3.62 -6.06
CA PHE A 184 19.73 -4.73 -6.42
C PHE A 184 19.90 -5.12 -7.88
N SER A 185 19.86 -6.42 -8.13
CA SER A 185 19.89 -6.96 -9.49
C SER A 185 18.52 -6.86 -10.19
N ALA A 186 17.42 -6.80 -9.43
CA ALA A 186 16.09 -6.56 -9.94
C ALA A 186 15.25 -5.71 -8.98
N ILE A 187 14.36 -4.90 -9.54
CA ILE A 187 13.45 -4.03 -8.79
C ILE A 187 12.02 -4.38 -9.17
N VAL A 188 11.15 -4.52 -8.17
CA VAL A 188 9.71 -4.67 -8.36
C VAL A 188 9.03 -3.39 -7.93
N ALA A 189 8.23 -2.82 -8.83
CA ALA A 189 7.38 -1.65 -8.58
C ALA A 189 5.90 -2.07 -8.55
N THR A 190 5.02 -1.24 -8.00
CA THR A 190 3.59 -1.56 -7.92
C THR A 190 2.76 -0.99 -9.07
N THR A 191 3.25 0.04 -9.75
CA THR A 191 2.58 0.71 -10.89
C THR A 191 3.59 1.07 -11.98
N GLU A 192 3.09 1.34 -13.20
CA GLU A 192 3.95 1.83 -14.29
C GLU A 192 4.51 3.23 -13.98
N GLU A 193 3.76 4.07 -13.27
CA GLU A 193 4.22 5.38 -12.81
C GLU A 193 5.42 5.26 -11.87
N ASP A 194 5.37 4.32 -10.91
CA ASP A 194 6.49 4.02 -10.03
C ASP A 194 7.70 3.51 -10.84
N LYS A 195 7.47 2.62 -11.82
CA LYS A 195 8.53 2.10 -12.70
C LYS A 195 9.20 3.22 -13.49
N ILE A 196 8.43 4.09 -14.15
CA ILE A 196 8.97 5.23 -14.91
C ILE A 196 9.85 6.10 -14.00
N GLN A 197 9.37 6.41 -12.80
CA GLN A 197 10.14 7.22 -11.86
C GLN A 197 11.43 6.54 -11.39
N LEU A 198 11.39 5.24 -11.07
CA LEU A 198 12.57 4.49 -10.64
C LEU A 198 13.58 4.34 -11.80
N GLN A 199 13.10 4.22 -13.04
CA GLN A 199 13.94 4.19 -14.25
C GLN A 199 14.67 5.51 -14.52
N GLU A 200 14.05 6.67 -14.17
CA GLU A 200 14.74 7.96 -14.22
C GLU A 200 15.98 7.99 -13.30
N PHE A 201 15.95 7.22 -12.20
CA PHE A 201 17.07 7.14 -11.26
C PHE A 201 18.12 6.12 -11.69
N ASN A 202 17.70 5.01 -12.26
CA ASN A 202 18.55 3.90 -12.65
C ASN A 202 18.12 3.35 -14.03
N PRO A 203 18.53 4.00 -15.13
CA PRO A 203 18.05 3.65 -16.49
C PRO A 203 18.35 2.21 -16.91
N ASN A 204 19.37 1.59 -16.33
CA ASN A 204 19.84 0.25 -16.68
C ASN A 204 19.29 -0.84 -15.73
N SER A 205 18.46 -0.50 -14.75
CA SER A 205 17.90 -1.48 -13.84
C SER A 205 16.75 -2.24 -14.49
N GLU A 206 16.71 -3.54 -14.25
CA GLU A 206 15.55 -4.38 -14.57
C GLU A 206 14.42 -4.06 -13.59
N ILE A 207 13.34 -3.45 -14.07
CA ILE A 207 12.21 -3.05 -13.24
C ILE A 207 10.95 -3.72 -13.77
N THR A 208 10.37 -4.60 -12.96
CA THR A 208 9.12 -5.31 -13.27
C THR A 208 7.97 -4.69 -12.47
N VAL A 209 6.84 -4.43 -13.14
CA VAL A 209 5.62 -3.98 -12.45
C VAL A 209 4.81 -5.18 -12.01
N ILE A 210 4.59 -5.29 -10.71
CA ILE A 210 3.76 -6.31 -10.08
C ILE A 210 2.79 -5.61 -9.14
N PRO A 211 1.54 -5.40 -9.56
CA PRO A 211 0.54 -4.73 -8.73
C PRO A 211 0.17 -5.54 -7.49
N ASN A 212 -0.55 -4.92 -6.56
CA ASN A 212 -1.17 -5.66 -5.47
C ASN A 212 -2.29 -6.53 -5.98
N GLY A 213 -2.51 -7.66 -5.31
CA GLY A 213 -3.68 -8.49 -5.50
C GLY A 213 -4.76 -8.20 -4.44
N VAL A 214 -5.90 -8.83 -4.63
CA VAL A 214 -6.95 -8.93 -3.61
C VAL A 214 -7.29 -10.40 -3.37
N ASP A 215 -7.67 -10.71 -2.14
CA ASP A 215 -8.16 -12.04 -1.78
C ASP A 215 -9.66 -12.13 -2.08
N LEU A 216 -10.01 -12.86 -3.14
CA LEU A 216 -11.38 -13.02 -3.60
C LEU A 216 -12.24 -13.84 -2.63
N VAL A 217 -11.64 -14.62 -1.73
CA VAL A 217 -12.34 -15.37 -0.68
C VAL A 217 -12.76 -14.42 0.45
N SER A 218 -11.87 -13.52 0.84
CA SER A 218 -12.16 -12.48 1.86
C SER A 218 -13.09 -11.39 1.33
N PHE A 219 -13.10 -11.15 0.02
CA PHE A 219 -13.96 -10.17 -0.66
C PHE A 219 -14.82 -10.86 -1.72
N PRO A 220 -15.81 -11.70 -1.31
CA PRO A 220 -16.74 -12.32 -2.24
C PRO A 220 -17.60 -11.26 -2.93
N ASN A 221 -17.97 -11.56 -4.17
CA ASN A 221 -18.87 -10.70 -4.93
C ASN A 221 -20.24 -10.63 -4.27
N ARG A 222 -20.83 -9.44 -4.16
CA ARG A 222 -22.23 -9.31 -3.71
C ARG A 222 -23.20 -9.85 -4.76
N THR A 223 -24.29 -10.44 -4.33
CA THR A 223 -25.28 -11.07 -5.22
C THR A 223 -26.37 -10.10 -5.69
N THR A 224 -26.55 -8.98 -4.97
CA THR A 224 -27.64 -8.02 -5.23
C THR A 224 -27.16 -6.58 -5.09
N ASP A 225 -27.68 -5.70 -5.93
CA ASP A 225 -27.56 -4.26 -5.74
C ASP A 225 -28.66 -3.78 -4.80
N LEU A 226 -28.30 -3.25 -3.65
CA LEU A 226 -29.24 -2.79 -2.64
C LEU A 226 -29.89 -1.44 -3.02
N GLY A 227 -29.33 -0.72 -3.96
CA GLY A 227 -29.78 0.64 -4.28
C GLY A 227 -29.59 1.61 -3.11
N GLY A 228 -30.41 2.68 -3.08
CA GLY A 228 -30.35 3.72 -2.06
C GLY A 228 -29.13 4.64 -2.20
N HIS A 229 -28.87 5.46 -1.15
CA HIS A 229 -27.87 6.53 -1.21
C HIS A 229 -26.77 6.35 -0.13
N ARG A 230 -26.24 5.12 0.00
CA ARG A 230 -25.17 4.81 0.96
C ARG A 230 -23.80 4.85 0.29
N LEU A 231 -22.98 5.77 0.73
CA LEU A 231 -21.57 5.90 0.31
C LEU A 231 -20.66 5.28 1.36
N ILE A 232 -19.54 4.72 0.94
CA ILE A 232 -18.54 4.16 1.85
C ILE A 232 -17.12 4.56 1.41
N PHE A 233 -16.25 4.81 2.42
CA PHE A 233 -14.81 4.83 2.27
C PHE A 233 -14.19 3.86 3.26
N ILE A 234 -13.22 3.07 2.80
CA ILE A 234 -12.52 2.10 3.64
C ILE A 234 -11.02 2.40 3.73
N GLY A 235 -10.41 2.19 4.91
CA GLY A 235 -8.94 2.33 5.09
C GLY A 235 -8.56 2.74 6.51
N ALA A 236 -7.27 2.59 6.87
CA ALA A 236 -6.76 3.02 8.17
C ALA A 236 -6.81 4.55 8.30
N MET A 237 -7.41 5.06 9.38
CA MET A 237 -7.73 6.48 9.56
C MET A 237 -6.65 7.25 10.35
N ASP A 238 -5.46 6.67 10.49
CA ASP A 238 -4.21 7.31 10.92
C ASP A 238 -3.27 7.59 9.72
N ASN A 239 -3.61 7.13 8.53
CA ASN A 239 -2.88 7.44 7.31
C ASN A 239 -3.27 8.82 6.77
N LEU A 240 -2.29 9.71 6.61
CA LEU A 240 -2.51 11.09 6.16
C LEU A 240 -3.30 11.22 4.87
N ALA A 241 -3.04 10.34 3.89
CA ALA A 241 -3.75 10.36 2.62
C ALA A 241 -5.23 9.97 2.77
N ASN A 242 -5.56 9.05 3.70
CA ASN A 242 -6.92 8.67 3.99
C ASN A 242 -7.66 9.76 4.78
N ILE A 243 -6.99 10.36 5.77
CA ILE A 243 -7.53 11.49 6.55
C ILE A 243 -7.89 12.64 5.60
N ASP A 244 -6.97 13.00 4.71
CA ASP A 244 -7.19 14.05 3.70
C ASP A 244 -8.39 13.72 2.79
N ALA A 245 -8.48 12.50 2.29
CA ALA A 245 -9.54 12.05 1.39
C ALA A 245 -10.94 12.13 2.05
N VAL A 246 -11.09 11.60 3.27
CA VAL A 246 -12.39 11.63 3.96
C VAL A 246 -12.77 13.05 4.41
N CYS A 247 -11.80 13.87 4.83
CA CYS A 247 -12.04 15.27 5.17
C CYS A 247 -12.45 16.08 3.95
N PHE A 248 -11.76 15.94 2.83
CA PHE A 248 -12.13 16.57 1.56
C PHE A 248 -13.55 16.18 1.13
N PHE A 249 -13.84 14.89 1.08
CA PHE A 249 -15.14 14.41 0.64
C PHE A 249 -16.27 14.88 1.56
N SER A 250 -16.07 14.78 2.88
CA SER A 250 -17.06 15.19 3.89
C SER A 250 -17.32 16.69 3.91
N ASN A 251 -16.34 17.51 3.55
CA ASN A 251 -16.48 18.97 3.62
C ASN A 251 -16.90 19.62 2.30
N GLU A 252 -16.43 19.08 1.17
CA GLU A 252 -16.57 19.76 -0.12
C GLU A 252 -17.50 19.01 -1.09
N VAL A 253 -17.71 17.70 -0.92
CA VAL A 253 -18.49 16.88 -1.86
C VAL A 253 -19.83 16.48 -1.27
N LEU A 254 -19.83 15.85 -0.10
CA LEU A 254 -21.04 15.29 0.50
C LEU A 254 -22.17 16.30 0.69
N PRO A 255 -21.93 17.56 1.14
CA PRO A 255 -23.00 18.54 1.30
C PRO A 255 -23.72 18.87 -0.02
N GLU A 256 -23.00 18.86 -1.14
CA GLU A 256 -23.60 19.12 -2.46
C GLU A 256 -24.44 17.91 -2.93
N ILE A 257 -24.02 16.69 -2.61
CA ILE A 257 -24.81 15.48 -2.87
C ILE A 257 -26.10 15.49 -2.04
N GLN A 258 -26.01 15.83 -0.75
CA GLN A 258 -27.15 15.86 0.16
C GLN A 258 -28.21 16.92 -0.20
N LYS A 259 -27.85 17.95 -0.95
CA LYS A 259 -28.84 18.89 -1.53
C LYS A 259 -29.74 18.23 -2.56
N LEU A 260 -29.22 17.23 -3.30
CA LEU A 260 -29.96 16.49 -4.32
C LEU A 260 -30.61 15.23 -3.76
N TYR A 261 -29.93 14.56 -2.83
CA TYR A 261 -30.33 13.30 -2.17
C TYR A 261 -30.18 13.46 -0.67
N PRO A 262 -31.19 14.03 0.03
CA PRO A 262 -31.08 14.40 1.46
C PRO A 262 -30.86 13.24 2.42
N ASP A 263 -31.20 12.01 2.01
CA ASP A 263 -31.01 10.76 2.77
C ASP A 263 -29.64 10.11 2.56
N THR A 264 -28.72 10.78 1.85
CA THR A 264 -27.36 10.25 1.62
C THR A 264 -26.60 10.11 2.92
N THR A 265 -26.06 8.90 3.13
CA THR A 265 -25.14 8.60 4.23
C THR A 265 -23.74 8.30 3.72
N PHE A 266 -22.73 8.57 4.55
CA PHE A 266 -21.33 8.30 4.26
C PHE A 266 -20.67 7.57 5.43
N ASP A 267 -20.39 6.29 5.23
CA ASP A 267 -19.74 5.43 6.20
C ASP A 267 -18.21 5.48 6.01
N ILE A 268 -17.50 5.86 7.07
CA ILE A 268 -16.02 5.90 7.13
C ILE A 268 -15.57 4.71 7.97
N VAL A 269 -15.07 3.65 7.30
CA VAL A 269 -14.77 2.37 7.95
C VAL A 269 -13.27 2.12 7.95
N GLY A 270 -12.69 1.92 9.14
CA GLY A 270 -11.30 1.57 9.29
C GLY A 270 -10.69 1.91 10.65
N SER A 271 -9.52 1.34 10.91
CA SER A 271 -8.85 1.44 12.20
C SER A 271 -8.28 2.82 12.50
N HIS A 272 -8.06 3.10 13.79
CA HIS A 272 -7.31 4.24 14.32
C HIS A 272 -7.79 5.63 13.83
N PRO A 273 -9.11 5.95 13.95
CA PRO A 273 -9.57 7.27 13.56
C PRO A 273 -8.96 8.35 14.45
N VAL A 274 -8.27 9.30 13.81
CA VAL A 274 -7.70 10.46 14.50
C VAL A 274 -8.78 11.49 14.86
N PRO A 275 -8.53 12.45 15.79
CA PRO A 275 -9.53 13.44 16.21
C PRO A 275 -10.19 14.20 15.05
N ALA A 276 -9.44 14.52 13.99
CA ALA A 276 -9.98 15.19 12.80
C ALA A 276 -11.01 14.35 12.05
N VAL A 277 -10.85 13.02 12.01
CA VAL A 277 -11.81 12.10 11.41
C VAL A 277 -13.00 11.87 12.34
N LEU A 278 -12.76 11.68 13.66
CA LEU A 278 -13.83 11.53 14.65
C LEU A 278 -14.77 12.74 14.68
N ALA A 279 -14.25 13.94 14.46
CA ALA A 279 -15.06 15.15 14.41
C ALA A 279 -16.07 15.16 13.23
N LEU A 280 -15.84 14.36 12.17
CA LEU A 280 -16.76 14.25 11.05
C LEU A 280 -18.08 13.58 11.43
N ASP A 281 -18.09 12.72 12.44
CA ASP A 281 -19.27 12.00 12.94
C ASP A 281 -20.36 12.95 13.49
N GLN A 282 -19.98 14.20 13.79
CA GLN A 282 -20.94 15.25 14.21
C GLN A 282 -21.72 15.86 13.04
N LYS A 283 -21.36 15.53 11.79
CA LYS A 283 -22.03 16.06 10.60
C LYS A 283 -23.19 15.16 10.18
N PRO A 284 -24.29 15.74 9.67
CA PRO A 284 -25.43 14.97 9.23
C PRO A 284 -25.05 13.92 8.17
N GLY A 285 -25.52 12.68 8.39
CA GLY A 285 -25.33 11.59 7.43
C GLY A 285 -23.93 11.01 7.37
N ILE A 286 -22.97 11.40 8.23
CA ILE A 286 -21.66 10.79 8.33
C ILE A 286 -21.62 9.85 9.53
N ASN A 287 -21.06 8.64 9.32
CA ASN A 287 -20.83 7.65 10.34
C ASN A 287 -19.36 7.25 10.38
N VAL A 288 -18.67 7.55 11.46
CA VAL A 288 -17.28 7.10 11.68
C VAL A 288 -17.30 5.79 12.44
N ILE A 289 -17.24 4.67 11.71
CA ILE A 289 -17.47 3.32 12.27
C ILE A 289 -16.23 2.81 13.05
N GLY A 290 -15.03 3.20 12.62
CA GLY A 290 -13.81 2.67 13.21
C GLY A 290 -13.46 1.27 12.68
N ARG A 291 -12.70 0.49 13.49
CA ARG A 291 -12.25 -0.87 13.13
C ARG A 291 -13.41 -1.85 13.20
N VAL A 292 -13.54 -2.68 12.16
CA VAL A 292 -14.58 -3.72 12.05
C VAL A 292 -13.96 -5.10 11.88
N PRO A 293 -14.65 -6.18 12.29
CA PRO A 293 -14.19 -7.55 12.07
C PRO A 293 -14.20 -7.95 10.59
N SER A 294 -15.17 -7.45 9.82
CA SER A 294 -15.35 -7.78 8.40
C SER A 294 -15.63 -6.51 7.60
N MET A 295 -14.67 -6.14 6.75
CA MET A 295 -14.79 -4.98 5.87
C MET A 295 -15.81 -5.21 4.75
N VAL A 296 -15.89 -6.44 4.26
CA VAL A 296 -16.76 -6.81 3.14
C VAL A 296 -18.25 -6.68 3.49
N GLU A 297 -18.64 -6.89 4.75
CA GLU A 297 -20.02 -6.71 5.20
C GLU A 297 -20.50 -5.26 5.04
N TYR A 298 -19.63 -4.30 5.32
CA TYR A 298 -19.92 -2.88 5.11
C TYR A 298 -19.91 -2.50 3.64
N LEU A 299 -18.97 -3.04 2.86
CA LEU A 299 -18.95 -2.86 1.41
C LEU A 299 -20.23 -3.37 0.76
N HIS A 300 -20.72 -4.56 1.15
CA HIS A 300 -21.95 -5.13 0.60
C HIS A 300 -23.20 -4.30 0.92
N GLN A 301 -23.20 -3.52 2.00
CA GLN A 301 -24.30 -2.63 2.37
C GLN A 301 -24.25 -1.28 1.65
N ALA A 302 -23.11 -0.93 1.02
CA ALA A 302 -22.96 0.34 0.34
C ALA A 302 -23.50 0.30 -1.09
N THR A 303 -24.05 1.42 -1.55
CA THR A 303 -24.44 1.63 -2.95
C THR A 303 -23.21 1.89 -3.80
N ILE A 304 -22.28 2.75 -3.30
CA ILE A 304 -21.09 3.20 -4.01
C ILE A 304 -19.92 3.28 -3.03
N CYS A 305 -18.75 2.78 -3.42
CA CYS A 305 -17.49 3.07 -2.74
C CYS A 305 -16.83 4.31 -3.37
N VAL A 306 -16.52 5.31 -2.55
CA VAL A 306 -15.83 6.52 -2.98
C VAL A 306 -14.36 6.47 -2.58
N VAL A 307 -13.45 6.78 -3.52
CA VAL A 307 -12.00 6.76 -3.27
C VAL A 307 -11.39 8.11 -3.69
N PRO A 308 -11.69 9.21 -2.94
CA PRO A 308 -11.36 10.58 -3.32
C PRO A 308 -9.93 10.96 -2.89
N MET A 309 -8.97 10.10 -3.22
CA MET A 309 -7.56 10.29 -2.87
C MET A 309 -6.96 11.46 -3.63
N ARG A 310 -6.35 12.40 -2.94
CA ARG A 310 -5.60 13.51 -3.54
C ARG A 310 -4.09 13.27 -3.51
N THR A 311 -3.67 12.34 -2.63
CA THR A 311 -2.28 11.96 -2.41
C THR A 311 -2.13 10.46 -2.21
N GLY A 312 -0.88 10.01 -2.04
CA GLY A 312 -0.51 8.60 -1.93
C GLY A 312 -0.04 8.05 -3.28
N PHE A 313 0.76 6.99 -3.24
CA PHE A 313 1.34 6.34 -4.41
C PHE A 313 0.97 4.88 -4.46
N GLY A 314 1.16 4.30 -5.64
CA GLY A 314 0.90 2.90 -5.89
C GLY A 314 -0.59 2.57 -5.95
N ILE A 315 -0.87 1.33 -6.28
CA ILE A 315 -2.24 0.82 -6.39
C ILE A 315 -2.98 0.89 -5.04
N LYS A 316 -4.25 1.24 -5.10
CA LYS A 316 -5.07 1.41 -3.88
C LYS A 316 -5.85 0.12 -3.60
N ASN A 317 -5.44 -0.64 -2.57
CA ASN A 317 -6.13 -1.87 -2.17
C ASN A 317 -7.64 -1.66 -1.99
N LYS A 318 -8.04 -0.53 -1.39
CA LYS A 318 -9.46 -0.20 -1.19
C LYS A 318 -10.28 -0.15 -2.49
N THR A 319 -9.67 0.27 -3.60
CA THR A 319 -10.31 0.26 -4.91
C THR A 319 -10.48 -1.18 -5.40
N LEU A 320 -9.44 -2.01 -5.29
CA LEU A 320 -9.49 -3.42 -5.64
C LEU A 320 -10.47 -4.20 -4.76
N GLU A 321 -10.46 -3.94 -3.45
CA GLU A 321 -11.35 -4.57 -2.47
C GLU A 321 -12.84 -4.24 -2.75
N ALA A 322 -13.14 -2.98 -3.07
CA ALA A 322 -14.49 -2.56 -3.45
C ALA A 322 -14.94 -3.22 -4.77
N MET A 323 -14.08 -3.24 -5.79
CA MET A 323 -14.35 -3.90 -7.06
C MET A 323 -14.53 -5.42 -6.87
N ALA A 324 -13.68 -6.06 -6.05
CA ALA A 324 -13.80 -7.47 -5.70
C ALA A 324 -15.12 -7.78 -5.01
N ALA A 325 -15.56 -6.93 -4.10
CA ALA A 325 -16.85 -7.05 -3.42
C ALA A 325 -18.06 -6.75 -4.34
N GLY A 326 -17.82 -6.35 -5.60
CA GLY A 326 -18.88 -6.00 -6.56
C GLY A 326 -19.54 -4.66 -6.25
N VAL A 327 -18.84 -3.74 -5.61
CA VAL A 327 -19.36 -2.39 -5.32
C VAL A 327 -18.87 -1.42 -6.37
N PRO A 328 -19.75 -0.64 -7.04
CA PRO A 328 -19.34 0.39 -7.98
C PRO A 328 -18.44 1.42 -7.32
N VAL A 329 -17.42 1.86 -8.05
CA VAL A 329 -16.40 2.78 -7.54
C VAL A 329 -16.48 4.13 -8.24
N VAL A 330 -16.45 5.21 -7.45
CA VAL A 330 -16.17 6.58 -7.92
C VAL A 330 -14.87 7.04 -7.28
N ALA A 331 -13.86 7.34 -8.08
CA ALA A 331 -12.55 7.63 -7.55
C ALA A 331 -11.79 8.69 -8.35
N SER A 332 -10.81 9.31 -7.70
CA SER A 332 -9.86 10.22 -8.36
C SER A 332 -8.85 9.46 -9.24
N ASP A 333 -8.08 10.20 -10.05
CA ASP A 333 -6.92 9.65 -10.75
C ASP A 333 -6.00 8.89 -9.80
N ARG A 334 -5.78 9.44 -8.61
CA ARG A 334 -4.95 8.84 -7.58
C ARG A 334 -5.58 7.59 -6.95
N GLY A 335 -6.91 7.55 -6.85
CA GLY A 335 -7.67 6.39 -6.40
C GLY A 335 -7.68 5.24 -7.42
N LEU A 336 -7.50 5.56 -8.71
CA LEU A 336 -7.50 4.64 -9.85
C LEU A 336 -6.10 4.35 -10.41
N GLU A 337 -5.05 4.83 -9.72
CA GLU A 337 -3.66 4.65 -10.16
C GLU A 337 -3.34 3.18 -10.43
N GLY A 338 -2.79 2.90 -11.61
CA GLY A 338 -2.45 1.55 -12.06
C GLY A 338 -3.63 0.70 -12.55
N LEU A 339 -4.84 1.26 -12.68
CA LEU A 339 -6.04 0.55 -13.12
C LEU A 339 -6.55 1.08 -14.46
N ALA A 340 -6.74 0.19 -15.43
CA ALA A 340 -7.37 0.49 -16.71
C ALA A 340 -8.90 0.43 -16.55
N VAL A 341 -9.54 1.54 -16.14
CA VAL A 341 -10.96 1.56 -15.77
C VAL A 341 -11.87 2.28 -16.76
N ASP A 342 -11.29 3.12 -17.61
CA ASP A 342 -12.00 3.97 -18.58
C ASP A 342 -11.15 4.21 -19.84
N GLY A 343 -11.71 4.91 -20.84
CA GLY A 343 -11.05 5.20 -22.10
C GLY A 343 -11.62 4.41 -23.28
N ALA A 344 -11.30 4.84 -24.50
CA ALA A 344 -11.88 4.32 -25.74
C ALA A 344 -11.56 2.83 -26.01
N SER A 345 -10.50 2.30 -25.40
CA SER A 345 -10.03 0.91 -25.59
C SER A 345 -10.39 -0.02 -24.43
N HIS A 346 -11.04 0.50 -23.40
CA HIS A 346 -11.34 -0.28 -22.19
C HIS A 346 -12.82 -0.26 -21.85
N THR A 347 -13.31 -1.37 -21.32
CA THR A 347 -14.64 -1.46 -20.72
C THR A 347 -14.70 -0.55 -19.51
N LEU A 348 -15.80 0.19 -19.34
CA LEU A 348 -16.00 1.06 -18.18
C LEU A 348 -16.12 0.22 -16.89
N ARG A 349 -15.26 0.49 -15.92
CA ARG A 349 -15.11 -0.30 -14.67
C ARG A 349 -15.27 0.53 -13.40
N ALA A 350 -15.09 1.85 -13.52
CA ALA A 350 -15.28 2.82 -12.44
C ALA A 350 -15.59 4.19 -13.05
N LEU A 351 -16.15 5.11 -12.27
CA LEU A 351 -16.29 6.51 -12.67
C LEU A 351 -15.16 7.34 -12.06
N ARG A 352 -14.55 8.17 -12.91
CA ARG A 352 -13.45 9.06 -12.55
C ARG A 352 -13.97 10.43 -12.15
N ALA A 353 -13.50 10.96 -11.01
CA ALA A 353 -13.82 12.29 -10.52
C ALA A 353 -12.65 12.87 -9.72
N ASN A 354 -12.24 14.10 -10.01
CA ASN A 354 -11.13 14.77 -9.33
C ASN A 354 -11.58 16.05 -8.59
N LYS A 355 -12.69 16.64 -9.00
CA LYS A 355 -13.24 17.88 -8.43
C LYS A 355 -14.59 17.62 -7.80
N PRO A 356 -15.00 18.43 -6.78
CA PRO A 356 -16.30 18.24 -6.13
C PRO A 356 -17.48 18.09 -7.09
N ALA A 357 -17.59 18.93 -8.10
CA ALA A 357 -18.67 18.87 -9.09
C ALA A 357 -18.66 17.56 -9.91
N GLU A 358 -17.48 17.01 -10.22
CA GLU A 358 -17.34 15.75 -10.94
C GLU A 358 -17.81 14.57 -10.08
N TYR A 359 -17.49 14.58 -8.77
CA TYR A 359 -18.02 13.59 -7.82
C TYR A 359 -19.54 13.66 -7.72
N VAL A 360 -20.12 14.86 -7.61
CA VAL A 360 -21.56 15.04 -7.56
C VAL A 360 -22.19 14.43 -8.80
N THR A 361 -21.67 14.75 -9.99
CA THR A 361 -22.18 14.22 -11.26
C THR A 361 -22.09 12.69 -11.33
N ALA A 362 -20.92 12.12 -11.02
CA ALA A 362 -20.67 10.68 -11.10
C ALA A 362 -21.54 9.91 -10.09
N ILE A 363 -21.66 10.40 -8.85
CA ILE A 363 -22.46 9.76 -7.81
C ILE A 363 -23.95 9.85 -8.13
N SER A 364 -24.47 11.02 -8.58
CA SER A 364 -25.86 11.18 -9.03
C SER A 364 -26.17 10.21 -10.18
N GLN A 365 -25.26 10.11 -11.16
CA GLN A 365 -25.43 9.17 -12.26
C GLN A 365 -25.57 7.71 -11.77
N LEU A 366 -24.78 7.30 -10.77
CA LEU A 366 -24.89 5.96 -10.20
C LEU A 366 -26.15 5.79 -9.31
N PHE A 367 -26.59 6.82 -8.61
CA PHE A 367 -27.82 6.73 -7.82
C PHE A 367 -29.04 6.56 -8.72
N ASP A 368 -29.11 7.30 -9.83
CA ASP A 368 -30.26 7.33 -10.73
C ASP A 368 -30.28 6.15 -11.71
N HIS A 369 -29.15 5.47 -11.98
CA HIS A 369 -29.06 4.43 -13.01
C HIS A 369 -28.63 3.07 -12.45
N PRO A 370 -29.57 2.22 -11.96
CA PRO A 370 -29.26 0.88 -11.46
C PRO A 370 -28.50 -0.01 -12.45
N HIS A 371 -28.83 0.09 -13.73
CA HIS A 371 -28.14 -0.71 -14.77
C HIS A 371 -26.65 -0.36 -14.86
N LEU A 372 -26.27 0.93 -14.75
CA LEU A 372 -24.90 1.34 -14.74
C LEU A 372 -24.15 0.81 -13.50
N ARG A 373 -24.81 0.81 -12.33
CA ARG A 373 -24.23 0.20 -11.11
C ARG A 373 -23.93 -1.28 -11.31
N LEU A 374 -24.85 -2.04 -11.90
CA LEU A 374 -24.66 -3.46 -12.20
C LEU A 374 -23.53 -3.69 -13.20
N GLU A 375 -23.48 -2.87 -14.24
CA GLU A 375 -22.40 -2.91 -15.25
C GLU A 375 -21.04 -2.67 -14.61
N LEU A 376 -20.87 -1.59 -13.84
CA LEU A 376 -19.60 -1.29 -13.17
C LEU A 376 -19.21 -2.33 -12.12
N SER A 377 -20.20 -2.86 -11.39
CA SER A 377 -19.99 -3.96 -10.44
C SER A 377 -19.42 -5.20 -11.14
N HIS A 378 -20.03 -5.62 -12.24
CA HIS A 378 -19.58 -6.78 -13.03
C HIS A 378 -18.19 -6.54 -13.63
N ASN A 379 -18.01 -5.40 -14.32
CA ASN A 379 -16.78 -5.10 -15.03
C ASN A 379 -15.59 -4.87 -14.07
N GLY A 380 -15.82 -4.22 -12.92
CA GLY A 380 -14.82 -4.05 -11.87
C GLY A 380 -14.39 -5.38 -11.26
N ARG A 381 -15.37 -6.24 -10.95
CA ARG A 381 -15.10 -7.59 -10.44
C ARG A 381 -14.29 -8.41 -11.45
N GLN A 382 -14.66 -8.41 -12.71
CA GLN A 382 -13.96 -9.12 -13.77
C GLN A 382 -12.51 -8.64 -13.91
N LEU A 383 -12.27 -7.33 -13.85
CA LEU A 383 -10.91 -6.78 -13.85
C LEU A 383 -10.06 -7.37 -12.74
N VAL A 384 -10.59 -7.39 -11.52
CA VAL A 384 -9.85 -7.90 -10.37
C VAL A 384 -9.58 -9.40 -10.50
N GLU A 385 -10.55 -10.20 -10.94
CA GLU A 385 -10.39 -11.64 -11.14
C GLU A 385 -9.34 -11.99 -12.19
N THR A 386 -9.21 -11.17 -13.25
CA THR A 386 -8.32 -11.45 -14.37
C THR A 386 -6.92 -10.86 -14.21
N GLU A 387 -6.74 -9.78 -13.44
CA GLU A 387 -5.48 -9.04 -13.41
C GLU A 387 -4.91 -8.79 -12.00
N PHE A 388 -5.76 -8.80 -10.95
CA PHE A 388 -5.38 -8.33 -9.62
C PHE A 388 -5.65 -9.34 -8.51
N THR A 389 -5.27 -10.61 -8.73
CA THR A 389 -5.27 -11.63 -7.66
C THR A 389 -3.86 -11.83 -7.09
N TRP A 390 -3.77 -12.30 -5.85
CA TRP A 390 -2.48 -12.64 -5.25
C TRP A 390 -1.77 -13.79 -5.94
N ASP A 391 -2.51 -14.68 -6.62
CA ASP A 391 -1.91 -15.75 -7.43
C ASP A 391 -1.19 -15.19 -8.67
N ILE A 392 -1.79 -14.20 -9.34
CA ILE A 392 -1.18 -13.51 -10.49
C ILE A 392 0.07 -12.75 -10.03
N ALA A 393 -0.07 -11.95 -8.96
CA ALA A 393 1.06 -11.20 -8.39
C ALA A 393 2.20 -12.14 -7.94
N GLY A 394 1.86 -13.23 -7.24
CA GLY A 394 2.81 -14.23 -6.77
C GLY A 394 3.54 -14.94 -7.90
N LYS A 395 2.82 -15.33 -8.97
CA LYS A 395 3.41 -15.95 -10.16
C LYS A 395 4.41 -15.00 -10.83
N SER A 396 4.06 -13.74 -11.00
CA SER A 396 4.96 -12.74 -11.59
C SER A 396 6.19 -12.50 -10.68
N TYR A 397 6.00 -12.47 -9.37
CA TYR A 397 7.09 -12.31 -8.41
C TYR A 397 8.04 -13.52 -8.40
N GLU A 398 7.50 -14.73 -8.50
CA GLU A 398 8.27 -15.97 -8.66
C GLU A 398 9.16 -15.91 -9.92
N GLN A 399 8.63 -15.41 -11.04
CA GLN A 399 9.41 -15.26 -12.29
C GLN A 399 10.58 -14.30 -12.09
N VAL A 400 10.38 -13.17 -11.40
CA VAL A 400 11.47 -12.27 -11.03
C VAL A 400 12.50 -12.99 -10.16
N CYS A 401 12.08 -13.80 -9.18
CA CYS A 401 13.00 -14.59 -8.35
C CYS A 401 13.82 -15.58 -9.19
N LEU A 402 13.19 -16.25 -10.14
CA LEU A 402 13.83 -17.24 -11.03
C LEU A 402 14.74 -16.62 -12.09
N GLY A 403 14.69 -15.30 -12.33
CA GLY A 403 15.41 -14.65 -13.42
C GLY A 403 14.86 -15.03 -14.80
N LYS A 404 13.56 -15.29 -14.90
CA LYS A 404 12.86 -15.60 -16.15
C LYS A 404 12.05 -14.37 -16.55
N GLU A 405 12.23 -13.92 -17.80
CA GLU A 405 11.35 -12.93 -18.43
C GLU A 405 9.96 -13.48 -18.72
#